data_64e32ecd7b7487996d694c2d9142c889
#
_entry.id   64e32ecd7b7487996d694c2d9142c889
#
_cell.length_a   1.000
_cell.length_b   1.000
_cell.length_c   1.000
_cell.angle_alpha   90.00
_cell.angle_beta   90.00
_cell.angle_gamma   90.00
#
_symmetry.space_group_name_H-M   'P 1'
#
loop_
_entity.id
_entity.type
_entity.pdbx_description
1 polymer ?
#
loop_
_entity_poly.entity_id
_entity_poly.type
_entity_poly.pdbx_seq_one_letter_code
_entity_poly.pdbx_strand_id
1 'polypeptide(L)'
;GIFPVHRRQLGNPALLHNTVGTIRSHLGSTYGQMLRAMLLDPALQISLNGPSNHRKKPNENLARELLELFSLGEGNYSEADVRDASRALTGYRLGADGQMALKHRRHDPGPHTILGRTDSFDATKLADWLTKQPATARHVTRRVWRRCIGTEPSPARLEAIATAWQEVD
;
A
#
# COMPACT_ATOMS: atom_id res chain seq x y z
N GLY A 1 4.55 -10.26 -9.30
CA GLY A 1 3.65 -10.33 -8.13
C GLY A 1 2.87 -9.05 -7.92
N ILE A 2 1.84 -9.06 -7.08
CA ILE A 2 1.05 -7.85 -6.76
C ILE A 2 1.91 -6.89 -5.92
N PHE A 3 2.74 -7.43 -5.05
CA PHE A 3 3.69 -6.65 -4.23
C PHE A 3 5.13 -6.95 -4.67
N PRO A 4 5.80 -6.06 -5.43
CA PRO A 4 7.17 -6.25 -5.85
C PRO A 4 8.12 -6.03 -4.68
N VAL A 5 8.88 -7.06 -4.34
CA VAL A 5 9.96 -6.99 -3.35
C VAL A 5 11.27 -7.31 -4.07
N HIS A 6 12.19 -6.37 -4.08
CA HIS A 6 13.47 -6.52 -4.77
C HIS A 6 14.51 -7.23 -3.91
N ARG A 7 14.75 -8.50 -4.18
CA ARG A 7 15.68 -9.37 -3.45
C ARG A 7 17.08 -8.77 -3.26
N ARG A 8 17.57 -8.00 -4.25
CA ARG A 8 18.91 -7.37 -4.20
C ARG A 8 19.05 -6.27 -3.15
N GLN A 9 17.95 -5.66 -2.71
CA GLN A 9 17.95 -4.55 -1.75
C GLN A 9 17.80 -5.01 -0.29
N LEU A 10 17.38 -6.27 -0.06
CA LEU A 10 17.01 -6.72 1.28
C LEU A 10 18.20 -7.10 2.16
N GLY A 11 19.35 -7.52 1.59
CA GLY A 11 20.52 -7.94 2.35
C GLY A 11 20.30 -9.13 3.32
N ASN A 12 19.04 -9.46 3.65
CA ASN A 12 18.66 -10.53 4.56
C ASN A 12 17.51 -11.39 3.98
N PRO A 13 17.78 -12.68 3.62
CA PRO A 13 16.76 -13.59 3.09
C PRO A 13 15.58 -13.85 4.04
N ALA A 14 15.78 -13.73 5.37
CA ALA A 14 14.73 -13.96 6.36
C ALA A 14 13.57 -12.95 6.20
N LEU A 15 13.85 -11.71 5.77
CA LEU A 15 12.81 -10.71 5.53
C LEU A 15 11.85 -11.16 4.43
N LEU A 16 12.37 -11.75 3.35
CA LEU A 16 11.52 -12.26 2.27
C LEU A 16 10.66 -13.45 2.73
N HIS A 17 11.22 -14.33 3.57
CA HIS A 17 10.45 -15.42 4.16
C HIS A 17 9.28 -14.90 5.02
N ASN A 18 9.54 -13.87 5.84
CA ASN A 18 8.51 -13.25 6.67
C ASN A 18 7.40 -12.62 5.81
N THR A 19 7.74 -11.93 4.71
CA THR A 19 6.75 -11.39 3.76
C THR A 19 5.84 -12.48 3.19
N VAL A 20 6.41 -13.64 2.83
CA VAL A 20 5.60 -14.78 2.37
C VAL A 20 4.66 -15.27 3.49
N GLY A 21 5.14 -15.30 4.72
CA GLY A 21 4.32 -15.60 5.91
C GLY A 21 3.17 -14.60 6.08
N THR A 22 3.46 -13.29 6.00
CA THR A 22 2.46 -12.22 6.05
C THR A 22 1.38 -12.41 4.98
N ILE A 23 1.77 -12.65 3.73
CA ILE A 23 0.81 -12.89 2.65
C ILE A 23 -0.05 -14.14 2.94
N ARG A 24 0.56 -15.24 3.35
CA ARG A 24 -0.17 -16.49 3.64
C ARG A 24 -1.17 -16.35 4.77
N SER A 25 -0.83 -15.63 5.84
CA SER A 25 -1.72 -15.41 6.98
C SER A 25 -2.94 -14.54 6.64
N HIS A 26 -2.89 -13.79 5.52
CA HIS A 26 -3.97 -12.92 5.07
C HIS A 26 -4.71 -13.42 3.81
N LEU A 27 -4.48 -14.68 3.37
CA LEU A 27 -5.16 -15.20 2.17
C LEU A 27 -6.70 -15.30 2.33
N GLY A 28 -7.21 -15.38 3.54
CA GLY A 28 -8.65 -15.38 3.83
C GLY A 28 -9.19 -14.06 4.34
N SER A 29 -8.39 -12.98 4.32
CA SER A 29 -8.79 -11.66 4.80
C SER A 29 -9.23 -10.75 3.65
N THR A 30 -9.79 -9.57 3.99
CA THR A 30 -10.10 -8.55 2.99
C THR A 30 -8.80 -7.97 2.39
N TYR A 31 -8.92 -7.32 1.23
CA TYR A 31 -7.77 -6.66 0.61
C TYR A 31 -7.22 -5.53 1.48
N GLY A 32 -8.10 -4.80 2.19
CA GLY A 32 -7.69 -3.74 3.11
C GLY A 32 -6.82 -4.27 4.24
N GLN A 33 -7.18 -5.41 4.83
CA GLN A 33 -6.37 -6.07 5.85
C GLN A 33 -5.00 -6.50 5.29
N MET A 34 -4.98 -7.10 4.09
CA MET A 34 -3.74 -7.46 3.41
C MET A 34 -2.87 -6.22 3.12
N LEU A 35 -3.46 -5.14 2.60
CA LEU A 35 -2.74 -3.92 2.27
C LEU A 35 -2.11 -3.27 3.50
N ARG A 36 -2.84 -3.20 4.63
CA ARG A 36 -2.29 -2.71 5.91
C ARG A 36 -1.08 -3.53 6.36
N ALA A 37 -1.20 -4.86 6.33
CA ALA A 37 -0.11 -5.75 6.71
C ALA A 37 1.11 -5.57 5.80
N MET A 38 0.90 -5.44 4.49
CA MET A 38 1.96 -5.24 3.52
C MET A 38 2.63 -3.87 3.63
N LEU A 39 1.89 -2.80 3.94
CA LEU A 39 2.48 -1.48 4.18
C LEU A 39 3.41 -1.44 5.40
N LEU A 40 3.21 -2.34 6.35
CA LEU A 40 4.05 -2.50 7.54
C LEU A 40 5.03 -3.67 7.40
N ASP A 41 5.09 -4.32 6.24
CA ASP A 41 6.04 -5.41 5.99
C ASP A 41 7.48 -4.85 5.83
N PRO A 42 8.45 -5.32 6.61
CA PRO A 42 9.80 -4.80 6.57
C PRO A 42 10.48 -4.93 5.19
N ALA A 43 10.24 -6.03 4.47
CA ALA A 43 10.87 -6.23 3.16
C ALA A 43 10.30 -5.26 2.12
N LEU A 44 8.98 -5.04 2.11
CA LEU A 44 8.35 -4.05 1.23
C LEU A 44 8.85 -2.64 1.56
N GLN A 45 8.85 -2.27 2.82
CA GLN A 45 9.32 -0.96 3.30
C GLN A 45 10.77 -0.69 2.88
N ILE A 46 11.67 -1.65 3.10
CA ILE A 46 13.10 -1.52 2.73
C ILE A 46 13.25 -1.42 1.21
N SER A 47 12.54 -2.27 0.45
CA SER A 47 12.59 -2.27 -1.02
C SER A 47 12.13 -0.95 -1.64
N LEU A 48 11.25 -0.23 -0.96
CA LEU A 48 10.67 1.03 -1.42
C LEU A 48 11.21 2.27 -0.67
N ASN A 49 12.34 2.12 0.02
CA ASN A 49 13.01 3.18 0.76
C ASN A 49 12.17 3.80 1.90
N GLY A 50 11.17 3.10 2.41
CA GLY A 50 10.33 3.54 3.52
C GLY A 50 11.11 3.97 4.76
N PRO A 51 12.14 3.22 5.24
CA PRO A 51 12.94 3.65 6.38
C PRO A 51 13.69 4.98 6.20
N SER A 52 13.94 5.45 4.98
CA SER A 52 14.52 6.77 4.73
C SER A 52 13.48 7.90 4.76
N ASN A 53 12.19 7.57 4.70
CA ASN A 53 11.10 8.53 4.67
C ASN A 53 10.89 9.18 6.05
N HIS A 54 11.08 10.49 6.16
CA HIS A 54 10.88 11.23 7.41
C HIS A 54 10.41 12.66 7.16
N ARG A 55 9.70 13.27 8.13
CA ARG A 55 9.01 14.55 8.01
C ARG A 55 9.83 15.72 7.45
N LYS A 56 11.16 15.74 7.65
CA LYS A 56 12.03 16.78 7.12
C LYS A 56 12.47 16.56 5.68
N LYS A 57 12.35 15.31 5.20
CA LYS A 57 12.73 14.89 3.85
C LYS A 57 11.82 13.71 3.45
N PRO A 58 10.56 13.96 3.08
CA PRO A 58 9.67 12.92 2.60
C PRO A 58 10.24 12.23 1.36
N ASN A 59 10.00 10.93 1.25
CA ASN A 59 10.41 10.11 0.12
C ASN A 59 9.16 9.54 -0.55
N GLU A 60 8.95 9.85 -1.80
CA GLU A 60 7.72 9.53 -2.53
C GLU A 60 7.65 8.10 -3.05
N ASN A 61 8.76 7.35 -3.05
CA ASN A 61 8.81 6.05 -3.72
C ASN A 61 7.73 5.07 -3.22
N LEU A 62 7.65 4.87 -1.90
CA LEU A 62 6.61 4.01 -1.31
C LEU A 62 5.20 4.54 -1.58
N ALA A 63 5.00 5.86 -1.50
CA ALA A 63 3.69 6.47 -1.74
C ALA A 63 3.25 6.29 -3.20
N ARG A 64 4.14 6.51 -4.15
CA ARG A 64 3.86 6.34 -5.58
C ARG A 64 3.49 4.89 -5.89
N GLU A 65 4.26 3.94 -5.44
CA GLU A 65 3.97 2.52 -5.61
C GLU A 65 2.65 2.10 -4.92
N LEU A 66 2.35 2.67 -3.75
CA LEU A 66 1.08 2.44 -3.06
C LEU A 66 -0.10 2.90 -3.90
N LEU A 67 -0.05 4.12 -4.44
CA LEU A 67 -1.15 4.68 -5.23
C LEU A 67 -1.27 3.99 -6.59
N GLU A 68 -0.15 3.76 -7.27
CA GLU A 68 -0.13 3.24 -8.63
C GLU A 68 -0.30 1.73 -8.69
N LEU A 69 0.50 0.95 -7.95
CA LEU A 69 0.52 -0.50 -8.07
C LEU A 69 -0.39 -1.20 -7.07
N PHE A 70 -0.54 -0.65 -5.85
CA PHE A 70 -1.23 -1.39 -4.79
C PHE A 70 -2.66 -0.90 -4.57
N SER A 71 -3.06 0.22 -5.16
CA SER A 71 -4.42 0.72 -4.98
C SER A 71 -5.04 1.26 -6.28
N LEU A 72 -4.95 2.53 -6.55
CA LEU A 72 -5.77 3.25 -7.52
C LEU A 72 -5.49 2.89 -8.99
N GLY A 73 -4.23 2.59 -9.32
CA GLY A 73 -3.77 2.51 -10.71
C GLY A 73 -3.41 3.88 -11.28
N GLU A 74 -2.61 3.86 -12.33
CA GLU A 74 -2.14 5.06 -13.02
C GLU A 74 -3.32 5.96 -13.47
N GLY A 75 -3.13 7.28 -13.37
CA GLY A 75 -4.12 8.27 -13.80
C GLY A 75 -5.28 8.55 -12.83
N ASN A 76 -5.36 7.84 -11.70
CA ASN A 76 -6.43 8.01 -10.71
C ASN A 76 -5.99 8.76 -9.45
N TYR A 77 -4.86 9.45 -9.50
CA TYR A 77 -4.31 10.28 -8.43
C TYR A 77 -3.46 11.42 -9.04
N SER A 78 -3.22 12.46 -8.26
CA SER A 78 -2.40 13.61 -8.64
C SER A 78 -1.03 13.56 -7.95
N GLU A 79 -0.08 14.39 -8.44
CA GLU A 79 1.21 14.58 -7.77
C GLU A 79 1.05 15.20 -6.36
N ALA A 80 -0.03 15.95 -6.10
CA ALA A 80 -0.35 16.44 -4.77
C ALA A 80 -0.71 15.27 -3.83
N ASP A 81 -1.50 14.29 -4.31
CA ASP A 81 -1.82 13.09 -3.54
C ASP A 81 -0.56 12.28 -3.21
N VAL A 82 0.38 12.14 -4.16
CA VAL A 82 1.67 11.46 -3.92
C VAL A 82 2.45 12.15 -2.81
N ARG A 83 2.56 13.49 -2.87
CA ARG A 83 3.29 14.26 -1.83
C ARG A 83 2.64 14.09 -0.46
N ASP A 84 1.34 14.22 -0.34
CA ASP A 84 0.65 14.09 0.93
C ASP A 84 0.64 12.65 1.44
N ALA A 85 0.51 11.64 0.57
CA ALA A 85 0.69 10.24 0.94
C ALA A 85 2.13 9.96 1.41
N SER A 86 3.16 10.56 0.79
CA SER A 86 4.53 10.42 1.24
C SER A 86 4.76 10.98 2.65
N ARG A 87 4.12 12.11 2.98
CA ARG A 87 4.13 12.71 4.32
C ARG A 87 3.43 11.83 5.34
N ALA A 88 2.25 11.28 4.99
CA ALA A 88 1.49 10.33 5.81
C ALA A 88 2.28 9.06 6.14
N LEU A 89 3.15 8.61 5.22
CA LEU A 89 3.99 7.41 5.36
C LEU A 89 5.36 7.69 6.00
N THR A 90 5.61 8.89 6.53
CA THR A 90 6.87 9.21 7.20
C THR A 90 7.00 8.53 8.56
N GLY A 91 8.23 8.30 8.99
CA GLY A 91 8.56 7.94 10.37
C GLY A 91 8.58 6.44 10.68
N TYR A 92 8.23 5.57 9.77
CA TYR A 92 8.31 4.12 9.98
C TYR A 92 9.76 3.63 9.97
N ARG A 93 10.14 2.82 10.98
CA ARG A 93 11.51 2.29 11.16
C ARG A 93 11.46 0.85 11.59
N LEU A 94 12.44 0.09 11.13
CA LEU A 94 12.65 -1.28 11.59
C LEU A 94 13.09 -1.27 13.05
N GLY A 95 12.34 -1.95 13.90
CA GLY A 95 12.67 -2.17 15.31
C GLY A 95 13.68 -3.32 15.50
N ALA A 96 14.19 -3.44 16.73
CA ALA A 96 15.08 -4.55 17.09
C ALA A 96 14.37 -5.92 17.05
N ASP A 97 13.04 -5.93 17.17
CA ASP A 97 12.15 -7.09 17.03
C ASP A 97 11.90 -7.50 15.57
N GLY A 98 12.49 -6.79 14.62
CA GLY A 98 12.31 -7.03 13.19
C GLY A 98 10.96 -6.53 12.62
N GLN A 99 10.17 -5.77 13.38
CA GLN A 99 8.91 -5.20 12.95
C GLN A 99 9.05 -3.71 12.61
N MET A 100 8.19 -3.22 11.70
CA MET A 100 8.12 -1.79 11.44
C MET A 100 7.33 -1.08 12.54
N ALA A 101 7.91 -0.02 13.10
CA ALA A 101 7.29 0.79 14.14
C ALA A 101 7.30 2.28 13.78
N LEU A 102 6.19 2.96 14.08
CA LEU A 102 6.08 4.41 13.89
C LEU A 102 6.90 5.15 14.95
N LYS A 103 7.85 5.96 14.53
CA LYS A 103 8.62 6.86 15.38
C LYS A 103 8.06 8.27 15.26
N HIS A 104 7.20 8.67 16.20
CA HIS A 104 6.45 9.93 16.17
C HIS A 104 7.33 11.18 15.90
N ARG A 105 8.56 11.23 16.44
CA ARG A 105 9.51 12.34 16.18
C ARG A 105 9.94 12.46 14.72
N ARG A 106 9.76 11.42 13.92
CA ARG A 106 10.10 11.37 12.49
C ARG A 106 8.88 11.43 11.58
N HIS A 107 7.70 11.21 12.14
CA HIS A 107 6.42 11.26 11.45
C HIS A 107 5.96 12.71 11.28
N ASP A 108 5.28 12.99 10.18
CA ASP A 108 4.52 14.22 9.95
C ASP A 108 3.08 13.98 10.42
N PRO A 109 2.68 14.54 11.59
CA PRO A 109 1.33 14.33 12.13
C PRO A 109 0.31 15.32 11.56
N GLY A 110 0.74 16.19 10.64
CA GLY A 110 -0.09 17.27 10.11
C GLY A 110 -1.28 16.76 9.29
N PRO A 111 -2.17 17.65 8.89
CA PRO A 111 -3.22 17.30 7.95
C PRO A 111 -2.60 16.98 6.59
N HIS A 112 -3.10 15.92 5.96
CA HIS A 112 -2.76 15.51 4.62
C HIS A 112 -4.04 15.48 3.80
N THR A 113 -4.03 16.02 2.59
CA THR A 113 -5.19 15.99 1.69
C THR A 113 -4.93 14.97 0.59
N ILE A 114 -5.63 13.84 0.64
CA ILE A 114 -5.45 12.72 -0.28
C ILE A 114 -6.80 12.35 -0.89
N LEU A 115 -6.89 12.43 -2.21
CA LEU A 115 -8.13 12.19 -2.96
C LEU A 115 -9.31 13.00 -2.41
N GLY A 116 -9.09 14.28 -2.15
CA GLY A 116 -10.11 15.22 -1.66
C GLY A 116 -10.46 15.09 -0.17
N ARG A 117 -9.94 14.10 0.55
CA ARG A 117 -10.11 13.95 2.00
C ARG A 117 -8.92 14.50 2.77
N THR A 118 -9.18 15.38 3.73
CA THR A 118 -8.17 15.88 4.68
C THR A 118 -8.31 15.16 6.02
N ASP A 119 -7.22 14.51 6.47
CA ASP A 119 -7.15 13.80 7.76
C ASP A 119 -5.70 13.74 8.24
N SER A 120 -5.47 13.38 9.49
CA SER A 120 -4.15 12.97 10.02
C SER A 120 -3.91 11.51 9.64
N PHE A 121 -3.46 11.28 8.40
CA PHE A 121 -3.20 9.95 7.89
C PHE A 121 -1.90 9.37 8.46
N ASP A 122 -1.94 8.09 8.76
CA ASP A 122 -0.82 7.18 8.90
C ASP A 122 -0.96 6.02 7.89
N ALA A 123 -0.07 5.03 7.92
CA ALA A 123 -0.13 3.90 6.98
C ALA A 123 -1.47 3.13 7.08
N THR A 124 -2.01 2.96 8.27
CA THR A 124 -3.26 2.21 8.48
C THR A 124 -4.46 2.99 7.95
N LYS A 125 -4.63 4.24 8.38
CA LYS A 125 -5.73 5.10 7.88
C LYS A 125 -5.66 5.33 6.39
N LEU A 126 -4.44 5.45 5.84
CA LEU A 126 -4.25 5.62 4.40
C LEU A 126 -4.67 4.36 3.64
N ALA A 127 -4.27 3.16 4.09
CA ALA A 127 -4.72 1.91 3.49
C ALA A 127 -6.26 1.81 3.49
N ASP A 128 -6.90 2.12 4.63
CA ASP A 128 -8.36 2.11 4.78
C ASP A 128 -9.06 3.09 3.87
N TRP A 129 -8.49 4.25 3.66
CA TRP A 129 -9.04 5.25 2.75
C TRP A 129 -8.91 4.82 1.29
N LEU A 130 -7.77 4.26 0.91
CA LEU A 130 -7.50 3.82 -0.45
C LEU A 130 -8.34 2.61 -0.85
N THR A 131 -8.58 1.66 0.05
CA THR A 131 -9.40 0.48 -0.28
C THR A 131 -10.88 0.80 -0.48
N LYS A 132 -11.36 1.90 0.08
CA LYS A 132 -12.73 2.41 -0.16
C LYS A 132 -12.90 3.12 -1.50
N GLN A 133 -11.83 3.34 -2.26
CA GLN A 133 -11.94 4.00 -3.55
C GLN A 133 -12.41 3.02 -4.65
N PRO A 134 -13.43 3.37 -5.45
CA PRO A 134 -13.87 2.53 -6.56
C PRO A 134 -12.74 2.22 -7.57
N ALA A 135 -11.80 3.15 -7.75
CA ALA A 135 -10.62 2.94 -8.58
C ALA A 135 -9.76 1.79 -8.08
N THR A 136 -9.58 1.67 -6.75
CA THR A 136 -8.83 0.57 -6.13
C THR A 136 -9.50 -0.78 -6.42
N ALA A 137 -10.79 -0.89 -6.20
CA ALA A 137 -11.53 -2.11 -6.47
C ALA A 137 -11.36 -2.56 -7.93
N ARG A 138 -11.51 -1.63 -8.89
CA ARG A 138 -11.33 -1.92 -10.32
C ARG A 138 -9.89 -2.31 -10.66
N HIS A 139 -8.91 -1.56 -10.18
CA HIS A 139 -7.51 -1.79 -10.48
C HIS A 139 -7.03 -3.15 -9.94
N VAL A 140 -7.28 -3.43 -8.68
CA VAL A 140 -6.85 -4.67 -8.03
C VAL A 140 -7.57 -5.88 -8.64
N THR A 141 -8.91 -5.79 -8.86
CA THR A 141 -9.68 -6.84 -9.52
C THR A 141 -9.12 -7.17 -10.89
N ARG A 142 -8.85 -6.14 -11.72
CA ARG A 142 -8.26 -6.33 -13.06
C ARG A 142 -6.91 -7.04 -12.99
N ARG A 143 -6.04 -6.64 -12.07
CA ARG A 143 -4.71 -7.26 -11.90
C ARG A 143 -4.79 -8.72 -11.45
N VAL A 144 -5.65 -9.01 -10.48
CA VAL A 144 -5.88 -10.39 -10.01
C VAL A 144 -6.48 -11.24 -11.12
N TRP A 145 -7.50 -10.72 -11.81
CA TRP A 145 -8.13 -11.40 -12.94
C TRP A 145 -7.12 -11.78 -14.03
N ARG A 146 -6.34 -10.80 -14.50
CA ARG A 146 -5.29 -11.04 -15.51
C ARG A 146 -4.30 -12.11 -15.06
N ARG A 147 -3.95 -12.10 -13.77
CA ARG A 147 -2.98 -13.06 -13.22
C ARG A 147 -3.52 -14.47 -13.13
N CYS A 148 -4.80 -14.63 -12.80
CA CYS A 148 -5.43 -15.93 -12.57
C CYS A 148 -6.06 -16.52 -13.83
N ILE A 149 -6.66 -15.67 -14.68
CA ILE A 149 -7.44 -16.09 -15.85
C ILE A 149 -6.66 -15.90 -17.17
N GLY A 150 -5.70 -14.96 -17.20
CA GLY A 150 -4.87 -14.68 -18.37
C GLY A 150 -5.49 -13.76 -19.42
N THR A 151 -6.72 -13.27 -19.19
CA THR A 151 -7.46 -12.38 -20.13
C THR A 151 -7.91 -11.09 -19.41
N GLU A 152 -8.46 -10.12 -20.15
CA GLU A 152 -9.15 -8.97 -19.54
C GLU A 152 -10.54 -9.38 -19.07
N PRO A 153 -10.99 -8.90 -17.89
CA PRO A 153 -12.40 -9.02 -17.50
C PRO A 153 -13.27 -8.15 -18.42
N SER A 154 -14.47 -8.60 -18.74
CA SER A 154 -15.42 -7.71 -19.43
C SER A 154 -15.77 -6.51 -18.52
N PRO A 155 -16.13 -5.34 -19.09
CA PRO A 155 -16.51 -4.17 -18.30
C PRO A 155 -17.61 -4.46 -17.28
N ALA A 156 -18.67 -5.17 -17.68
CA ALA A 156 -19.78 -5.54 -16.81
C ALA A 156 -19.33 -6.42 -15.63
N ARG A 157 -18.43 -7.38 -15.87
CA ARG A 157 -17.89 -8.25 -14.83
C ARG A 157 -16.98 -7.50 -13.87
N LEU A 158 -16.15 -6.58 -14.39
CA LEU A 158 -15.29 -5.74 -13.58
C LEU A 158 -16.11 -4.86 -12.62
N GLU A 159 -17.18 -4.22 -13.13
CA GLU A 159 -18.05 -3.37 -12.30
C GLU A 159 -18.83 -4.19 -11.27
N ALA A 160 -19.35 -5.38 -11.63
CA ALA A 160 -20.03 -6.24 -10.68
C ALA A 160 -19.12 -6.65 -9.50
N ILE A 161 -17.87 -7.01 -9.77
CA ILE A 161 -16.90 -7.36 -8.72
C ILE A 161 -16.50 -6.11 -7.92
N ALA A 162 -16.29 -4.96 -8.57
CA ALA A 162 -15.94 -3.72 -7.90
C ALA A 162 -17.06 -3.21 -6.97
N THR A 163 -18.33 -3.44 -7.33
CA THR A 163 -19.48 -3.13 -6.48
C THR A 163 -19.51 -4.06 -5.26
N ALA A 164 -19.38 -5.37 -5.46
CA ALA A 164 -19.33 -6.33 -4.36
C ALA A 164 -18.17 -6.10 -3.40
N TRP A 165 -17.03 -5.60 -3.90
CA TRP A 165 -15.88 -5.21 -3.07
C TRP A 165 -16.25 -4.13 -2.05
N GLN A 166 -17.02 -3.12 -2.46
CA GLN A 166 -17.41 -1.99 -1.59
C GLN A 166 -18.34 -2.42 -0.44
N GLU A 167 -18.96 -3.59 -0.53
CA GLU A 167 -19.79 -4.17 0.52
C GLU A 167 -18.99 -4.92 1.59
N VAL A 168 -17.72 -5.25 1.31
CA VAL A 168 -16.88 -6.12 2.14
C VAL A 168 -15.70 -5.37 2.77
N ASP A 169 -15.07 -4.43 2.07
CA ASP A 169 -13.94 -3.59 2.51
C ASP A 169 -14.39 -2.18 2.94
#